data_cf5400d2f79a97a6a384889316b1a851
#
_entry.id   cf5400d2f79a97a6a384889316b1a851
#
_cell.length_a   1.000
_cell.length_b   1.000
_cell.length_c   1.000
_cell.angle_alpha   90.00
_cell.angle_beta   90.00
_cell.angle_gamma   90.00
#
_symmetry.space_group_name_H-M   'P 1'
#
loop_
_entity.id
_entity.type
_entity.pdbx_description
1 polymer ?
#
loop_
_entity_poly.entity_id
_entity_poly.type
_entity_poly.pdbx_seq_one_letter_code
_entity_poly.pdbx_strand_id
1 'polypeptide(L)'
;MIQSRRDFLKTAGKVAVAASVASVLPVSTLAEKAEHPFTWSHLDPEATADRAYASFTSMGGCCIAVADAIIGQLADTVGAPFDGIPVKMFQNGAAGYGINSLCGCLGAAAACIGLVCEPADSKAILAEVMKWYRESDLPAYDRGEPALAAVVPGSNNCVDSLGKFFAATGITSMSDPGRINRCACLAADTARKTVELLNAHYGV
;
A
#
# COMPACT_ATOMS: atom_id res chain seq x y z
N MET A 1 -1.41 44.27 7.40
CA MET A 1 -0.66 44.61 6.18
C MET A 1 -0.20 43.30 5.54
N ILE A 2 -0.77 42.99 4.38
CA ILE A 2 -0.46 41.75 3.67
C ILE A 2 0.74 42.02 2.77
N GLN A 3 1.89 41.44 3.10
CA GLN A 3 3.08 41.54 2.25
C GLN A 3 2.85 40.83 0.92
N SER A 4 3.07 41.54 -0.19
CA SER A 4 2.89 40.99 -1.53
C SER A 4 4.05 40.05 -1.88
N ARG A 5 3.77 39.02 -2.71
CA ARG A 5 4.79 38.07 -3.23
C ARG A 5 5.96 38.76 -3.94
N ARG A 6 5.76 39.99 -4.44
CA ARG A 6 6.81 40.79 -5.06
C ARG A 6 7.81 41.39 -4.07
N ASP A 7 7.38 41.68 -2.83
CA ASP A 7 8.26 42.26 -1.82
C ASP A 7 9.15 41.18 -1.19
N PHE A 8 8.65 39.93 -1.11
CA PHE A 8 9.46 38.78 -0.67
C PHE A 8 10.64 38.51 -1.63
N LEU A 9 10.41 38.58 -2.94
CA LEU A 9 11.49 38.35 -3.93
C LEU A 9 12.52 39.48 -4.00
N LYS A 10 12.18 40.71 -3.59
CA LYS A 10 13.11 41.83 -3.53
C LYS A 10 14.00 41.80 -2.28
N THR A 11 13.54 41.17 -1.22
CA THR A 11 14.31 41.05 0.04
C THR A 11 15.31 39.87 -0.05
N ALA A 12 14.99 38.80 -0.78
CA ALA A 12 15.90 37.69 -1.01
C ALA A 12 17.12 38.02 -1.89
N GLY A 13 17.05 39.13 -2.64
CA GLY A 13 18.13 39.57 -3.56
C GLY A 13 19.21 40.44 -2.95
N LYS A 14 19.18 40.78 -1.66
CA LYS A 14 20.11 41.74 -1.02
C LYS A 14 21.07 41.17 0.02
N VAL A 15 21.17 39.85 0.14
CA VAL A 15 22.16 39.20 1.00
C VAL A 15 23.04 38.27 0.17
N ALA A 16 23.82 38.86 -0.69
CA ALA A 16 24.88 38.14 -1.36
C ALA A 16 26.03 39.13 -1.67
N VAL A 17 26.86 39.46 -0.70
CA VAL A 17 28.29 39.76 -0.89
C VAL A 17 28.91 39.73 0.50
N ALA A 18 29.62 38.69 0.85
CA ALA A 18 30.95 38.64 1.46
C ALA A 18 31.14 37.30 2.20
N ALA A 19 31.81 36.42 1.55
CA ALA A 19 32.93 35.66 2.14
C ALA A 19 33.25 34.45 1.22
N SER A 20 34.24 34.65 0.40
CA SER A 20 34.94 33.59 -0.31
C SER A 20 35.67 32.69 0.67
N VAL A 21 35.05 31.61 1.07
CA VAL A 21 35.76 30.41 1.50
C VAL A 21 35.26 29.29 0.57
N ALA A 22 36.12 28.90 -0.35
CA ALA A 22 35.91 27.74 -1.22
C ALA A 22 35.97 26.46 -0.36
N SER A 23 34.90 26.15 0.36
CA SER A 23 34.58 24.80 0.73
C SER A 23 33.92 24.19 -0.51
N VAL A 24 34.64 23.34 -1.19
CA VAL A 24 34.07 22.40 -2.17
C VAL A 24 33.13 21.49 -1.40
N LEU A 25 31.89 21.97 -1.23
CA LEU A 25 30.82 21.06 -0.82
C LEU A 25 30.73 20.04 -1.96
N PRO A 26 30.76 18.73 -1.65
CA PRO A 26 30.49 17.77 -2.68
C PRO A 26 29.18 18.17 -3.32
N VAL A 27 29.19 18.40 -4.62
CA VAL A 27 27.97 18.50 -5.40
C VAL A 27 27.21 17.23 -5.05
N SER A 28 26.12 17.41 -4.28
CA SER A 28 25.20 16.33 -4.01
C SER A 28 24.87 15.75 -5.38
N THR A 29 25.39 14.57 -5.66
CA THR A 29 25.00 13.81 -6.86
C THR A 29 23.49 13.82 -6.82
N LEU A 30 22.86 14.51 -7.77
CA LEU A 30 21.41 14.44 -7.95
C LEU A 30 21.12 12.96 -7.97
N ALA A 31 20.41 12.47 -6.95
CA ALA A 31 20.06 11.07 -6.87
C ALA A 31 19.45 10.71 -8.22
N GLU A 32 20.08 9.80 -8.92
CA GLU A 32 19.62 9.38 -10.25
C GLU A 32 18.17 8.98 -10.09
N LYS A 33 17.27 9.62 -10.85
CA LYS A 33 15.86 9.34 -10.73
C LYS A 33 15.64 7.89 -11.12
N ALA A 34 15.14 7.09 -10.19
CA ALA A 34 14.85 5.69 -10.46
C ALA A 34 13.90 5.57 -11.65
N GLU A 35 14.27 4.74 -12.62
CA GLU A 35 13.43 4.47 -13.78
C GLU A 35 12.24 3.60 -13.39
N HIS A 36 11.10 3.87 -13.97
CA HIS A 36 9.90 3.06 -13.81
C HIS A 36 9.71 2.14 -15.02
N PRO A 37 9.30 0.88 -14.83
CA PRO A 37 8.96 0.21 -13.57
C PRO A 37 10.19 -0.10 -12.70
N PHE A 38 10.00 -0.15 -11.37
CA PHE A 38 11.05 -0.57 -10.46
C PHE A 38 11.29 -2.06 -10.56
N THR A 39 12.54 -2.47 -10.43
CA THR A 39 12.90 -3.89 -10.49
C THR A 39 12.27 -4.66 -9.32
N TRP A 40 11.48 -5.69 -9.64
CA TRP A 40 10.92 -6.58 -8.65
C TRP A 40 12.00 -7.44 -8.00
N SER A 41 11.89 -7.67 -6.73
CA SER A 41 12.68 -8.63 -5.96
C SER A 41 11.75 -9.61 -5.26
N HIS A 42 12.13 -10.88 -5.22
CA HIS A 42 11.34 -11.92 -4.57
C HIS A 42 10.97 -11.52 -3.12
N LEU A 43 9.72 -11.67 -2.79
CA LEU A 43 9.21 -11.62 -1.42
C LEU A 43 8.59 -12.97 -1.06
N ASP A 44 8.79 -13.41 0.17
CA ASP A 44 8.09 -14.59 0.70
C ASP A 44 6.60 -14.25 0.91
N PRO A 45 5.66 -14.96 0.26
CA PRO A 45 4.24 -14.65 0.36
C PRO A 45 3.68 -14.74 1.78
N GLU A 46 4.12 -15.71 2.58
CA GLU A 46 3.64 -15.91 3.95
C GLU A 46 4.20 -14.82 4.89
N ALA A 47 5.49 -14.51 4.79
CA ALA A 47 6.07 -13.40 5.55
C ALA A 47 5.42 -12.07 5.18
N THR A 48 5.05 -11.88 3.90
CA THR A 48 4.32 -10.69 3.45
C THR A 48 2.91 -10.64 4.05
N ALA A 49 2.20 -11.77 4.11
CA ALA A 49 0.90 -11.86 4.76
C ALA A 49 0.98 -11.49 6.25
N ASP A 50 1.97 -12.03 6.96
CA ASP A 50 2.19 -11.74 8.38
C ASP A 50 2.46 -10.26 8.62
N ARG A 51 3.30 -9.66 7.79
CA ARG A 51 3.57 -8.23 7.86
C ARG A 51 2.32 -7.40 7.61
N ALA A 52 1.50 -7.75 6.62
CA ALA A 52 0.24 -7.05 6.34
C ALA A 52 -0.74 -7.12 7.51
N TYR A 53 -0.87 -8.30 8.13
CA TYR A 53 -1.71 -8.48 9.30
C TYR A 53 -1.24 -7.60 10.48
N ALA A 54 0.05 -7.61 10.80
CA ALA A 54 0.63 -6.78 11.86
C ALA A 54 0.51 -5.28 11.58
N SER A 55 0.77 -4.87 10.33
CA SER A 55 0.72 -3.47 9.92
C SER A 55 -0.71 -2.91 9.91
N PHE A 56 -1.74 -3.75 9.75
CA PHE A 56 -3.12 -3.30 9.80
C PHE A 56 -3.45 -2.58 11.11
N THR A 57 -3.05 -3.15 12.22
CA THR A 57 -3.30 -2.56 13.55
C THR A 57 -2.32 -1.44 13.88
N SER A 58 -1.04 -1.64 13.59
CA SER A 58 0.00 -0.68 13.96
C SER A 58 0.01 0.59 13.12
N MET A 59 -0.44 0.52 11.87
CA MET A 59 -0.43 1.65 10.93
C MET A 59 -1.82 2.23 10.63
N GLY A 60 -2.90 1.53 11.00
CA GLY A 60 -4.25 2.09 10.99
C GLY A 60 -5.05 1.83 9.71
N GLY A 61 -5.01 0.65 9.14
CA GLY A 61 -5.97 0.25 8.12
C GLY A 61 -5.45 -0.61 6.98
N CYS A 62 -6.38 -1.07 6.15
CA CYS A 62 -6.13 -2.11 5.16
C CYS A 62 -5.23 -1.67 3.99
N CYS A 63 -5.39 -0.45 3.49
CA CYS A 63 -4.61 0.02 2.34
C CYS A 63 -3.13 0.19 2.71
N ILE A 64 -2.85 0.89 3.82
CA ILE A 64 -1.47 1.09 4.28
C ILE A 64 -0.83 -0.24 4.70
N ALA A 65 -1.60 -1.18 5.23
CA ALA A 65 -1.11 -2.50 5.61
C ALA A 65 -0.56 -3.30 4.42
N VAL A 66 -1.31 -3.36 3.33
CA VAL A 66 -0.84 -4.02 2.09
C VAL A 66 0.34 -3.28 1.48
N ALA A 67 0.32 -1.94 1.47
CA ALA A 67 1.43 -1.15 0.96
C ALA A 67 2.71 -1.35 1.78
N ASP A 68 2.62 -1.38 3.12
CA ASP A 68 3.78 -1.64 3.98
C ASP A 68 4.29 -3.08 3.81
N ALA A 69 3.39 -4.03 3.68
CA ALA A 69 3.79 -5.42 3.48
C ALA A 69 4.58 -5.64 2.18
N ILE A 70 4.30 -4.89 1.14
CA ILE A 70 4.98 -5.04 -0.15
C ILE A 70 6.09 -3.98 -0.31
N ILE A 71 5.75 -2.69 -0.33
CA ILE A 71 6.72 -1.61 -0.55
C ILE A 71 7.68 -1.48 0.64
N GLY A 72 7.14 -1.52 1.87
CA GLY A 72 7.95 -1.44 3.08
C GLY A 72 8.91 -2.61 3.20
N GLN A 73 8.48 -3.84 2.86
CA GLN A 73 9.35 -5.01 2.87
C GLN A 73 10.43 -4.92 1.78
N LEU A 74 10.10 -4.42 0.57
CA LEU A 74 11.09 -4.15 -0.46
C LEU A 74 12.08 -3.05 -0.04
N ALA A 75 11.60 -1.99 0.64
CA ALA A 75 12.48 -0.97 1.19
C ALA A 75 13.47 -1.54 2.22
N ASP A 76 13.01 -2.44 3.10
CA ASP A 76 13.85 -3.07 4.12
C ASP A 76 14.86 -4.07 3.53
N THR A 77 14.53 -4.73 2.41
CA THR A 77 15.35 -5.81 1.82
C THR A 77 16.23 -5.35 0.66
N VAL A 78 15.74 -4.41 -0.14
CA VAL A 78 16.42 -3.91 -1.35
C VAL A 78 16.94 -2.49 -1.14
N GLY A 79 16.24 -1.66 -0.36
CA GLY A 79 16.55 -0.24 -0.20
C GLY A 79 16.00 0.59 -1.36
N ALA A 80 16.87 1.40 -1.99
CA ALA A 80 16.45 2.22 -3.12
C ALA A 80 16.03 1.35 -4.32
N PRO A 81 14.97 1.77 -5.05
CA PRO A 81 14.24 3.02 -4.93
C PRO A 81 13.04 3.00 -3.97
N PHE A 82 12.76 1.86 -3.34
CA PHE A 82 11.55 1.64 -2.53
C PHE A 82 11.56 2.44 -1.22
N ASP A 83 12.72 2.64 -0.61
CA ASP A 83 12.91 3.41 0.63
C ASP A 83 12.55 4.91 0.47
N GLY A 84 12.55 5.40 -0.77
CA GLY A 84 12.08 6.73 -1.12
C GLY A 84 10.55 6.88 -1.15
N ILE A 85 9.78 5.79 -1.01
CA ILE A 85 8.31 5.82 -1.08
C ILE A 85 7.72 5.92 0.34
N PRO A 86 7.09 7.03 0.72
CA PRO A 86 6.50 7.16 2.04
C PRO A 86 5.22 6.33 2.15
N VAL A 87 5.29 5.11 2.70
CA VAL A 87 4.14 4.20 2.85
C VAL A 87 2.93 4.87 3.51
N LYS A 88 3.14 5.87 4.36
CA LYS A 88 2.04 6.65 4.98
C LYS A 88 1.12 7.35 3.98
N MET A 89 1.51 7.55 2.74
CA MET A 89 0.64 8.09 1.70
C MET A 89 -0.61 7.23 1.43
N PHE A 90 -0.58 5.94 1.81
CA PHE A 90 -1.68 5.00 1.63
C PHE A 90 -2.72 5.03 2.77
N GLN A 91 -2.52 5.82 3.82
CA GLN A 91 -3.42 5.84 4.99
C GLN A 91 -4.88 6.19 4.64
N ASN A 92 -5.10 7.03 3.63
CA ASN A 92 -6.44 7.46 3.23
C ASN A 92 -7.25 6.40 2.48
N GLY A 93 -6.63 5.26 2.11
CA GLY A 93 -7.33 4.17 1.43
C GLY A 93 -8.16 3.27 2.35
N ALA A 94 -8.10 3.47 3.68
CA ALA A 94 -8.91 2.71 4.62
C ALA A 94 -10.42 2.92 4.43
N ALA A 95 -11.22 1.90 4.76
CA ALA A 95 -12.68 1.92 4.64
C ALA A 95 -13.17 2.34 3.23
N GLY A 96 -12.51 1.82 2.19
CA GLY A 96 -12.85 2.17 0.80
C GLY A 96 -12.74 3.66 0.55
N TYR A 97 -11.62 4.23 0.94
CA TYR A 97 -11.30 5.66 0.82
C TYR A 97 -12.27 6.57 1.59
N GLY A 98 -12.78 6.07 2.73
CA GLY A 98 -13.73 6.80 3.58
C GLY A 98 -15.16 6.87 3.03
N ILE A 99 -15.42 6.30 1.88
CA ILE A 99 -16.73 6.31 1.20
C ILE A 99 -17.25 4.91 0.86
N ASN A 100 -16.61 3.88 1.42
CA ASN A 100 -16.95 2.46 1.21
C ASN A 100 -16.89 1.99 -0.26
N SER A 101 -16.13 2.66 -1.11
CA SER A 101 -15.89 2.29 -2.51
C SER A 101 -14.89 1.14 -2.62
N LEU A 102 -13.93 1.17 -3.55
CA LEU A 102 -12.92 0.15 -3.76
C LEU A 102 -12.29 -0.28 -2.42
N CYS A 103 -12.18 -1.59 -2.18
CA CYS A 103 -11.48 -2.10 -0.99
C CYS A 103 -10.05 -1.54 -0.94
N GLY A 104 -9.65 -0.99 0.22
CA GLY A 104 -8.33 -0.40 0.37
C GLY A 104 -7.19 -1.40 0.15
N CYS A 105 -7.39 -2.69 0.46
CA CYS A 105 -6.42 -3.74 0.13
C CYS A 105 -6.15 -3.77 -1.38
N LEU A 106 -7.21 -3.75 -2.20
CA LEU A 106 -7.10 -3.77 -3.65
C LEU A 106 -6.50 -2.49 -4.22
N GLY A 107 -6.82 -1.35 -3.61
CA GLY A 107 -6.21 -0.07 -4.01
C GLY A 107 -4.69 -0.04 -3.81
N ALA A 108 -4.21 -0.58 -2.68
CA ALA A 108 -2.77 -0.72 -2.45
C ALA A 108 -2.13 -1.77 -3.37
N ALA A 109 -2.77 -2.94 -3.55
CA ALA A 109 -2.29 -3.94 -4.50
C ALA A 109 -2.13 -3.37 -5.91
N ALA A 110 -3.12 -2.60 -6.39
CA ALA A 110 -3.06 -1.93 -7.70
C ALA A 110 -1.85 -0.98 -7.81
N ALA A 111 -1.59 -0.19 -6.77
CA ALA A 111 -0.44 0.71 -6.75
C ALA A 111 0.89 -0.05 -6.72
N CYS A 112 1.00 -1.11 -5.90
CA CYS A 112 2.21 -1.94 -5.82
C CYS A 112 2.51 -2.65 -7.15
N ILE A 113 1.49 -3.22 -7.81
CA ILE A 113 1.62 -3.85 -9.12
C ILE A 113 2.07 -2.81 -10.16
N GLY A 114 1.40 -1.64 -10.17
CA GLY A 114 1.74 -0.55 -11.09
C GLY A 114 3.13 0.01 -10.90
N LEU A 115 3.71 -0.11 -9.69
CA LEU A 115 5.05 0.37 -9.38
C LEU A 115 6.15 -0.48 -10.04
N VAL A 116 5.92 -1.77 -10.18
CA VAL A 116 6.95 -2.73 -10.60
C VAL A 116 6.69 -3.35 -11.97
N CYS A 117 5.53 -3.14 -12.58
CA CYS A 117 5.17 -3.74 -13.86
C CYS A 117 4.96 -2.71 -14.96
N GLU A 118 5.29 -3.10 -16.20
CA GLU A 118 4.87 -2.38 -17.39
C GLU A 118 3.33 -2.33 -17.52
N PRO A 119 2.76 -1.33 -18.20
CA PRO A 119 1.29 -1.10 -18.20
C PRO A 119 0.45 -2.29 -18.65
N ALA A 120 0.91 -3.10 -19.59
CA ALA A 120 0.17 -4.26 -20.09
C ALA A 120 0.10 -5.36 -19.03
N ASP A 121 1.25 -5.70 -18.43
CA ASP A 121 1.38 -6.74 -17.40
C ASP A 121 0.69 -6.31 -16.12
N SER A 122 0.83 -5.04 -15.74
CA SER A 122 0.13 -4.44 -14.60
C SER A 122 -1.38 -4.64 -14.68
N LYS A 123 -1.99 -4.39 -15.87
CA LYS A 123 -3.41 -4.60 -16.07
C LYS A 123 -3.83 -6.08 -15.96
N ALA A 124 -3.02 -6.98 -16.51
CA ALA A 124 -3.30 -8.41 -16.48
C ALA A 124 -3.25 -8.95 -15.04
N ILE A 125 -2.17 -8.67 -14.31
CA ILE A 125 -1.99 -9.11 -12.92
C ILE A 125 -3.08 -8.51 -12.02
N LEU A 126 -3.35 -7.21 -12.17
CA LEU A 126 -4.42 -6.56 -11.40
C LEU A 126 -5.80 -7.20 -11.66
N ALA A 127 -6.09 -7.54 -12.90
CA ALA A 127 -7.36 -8.21 -13.25
C ALA A 127 -7.48 -9.56 -12.52
N GLU A 128 -6.39 -10.32 -12.39
CA GLU A 128 -6.36 -11.58 -11.65
C GLU A 128 -6.58 -11.38 -10.16
N VAL A 129 -5.90 -10.40 -9.54
CA VAL A 129 -6.12 -10.05 -8.11
C VAL A 129 -7.58 -9.66 -7.87
N MET A 130 -8.14 -8.81 -8.73
CA MET A 130 -9.52 -8.34 -8.63
C MET A 130 -10.53 -9.47 -8.81
N LYS A 131 -10.27 -10.42 -9.72
CA LYS A 131 -11.09 -11.60 -9.92
C LYS A 131 -11.01 -12.53 -8.71
N TRP A 132 -9.81 -12.89 -8.29
CA TRP A 132 -9.58 -13.73 -7.12
C TRP A 132 -10.30 -13.18 -5.89
N TYR A 133 -10.18 -11.89 -5.60
CA TYR A 133 -10.84 -11.26 -4.46
C TYR A 133 -12.35 -11.43 -4.48
N ARG A 134 -13.00 -11.28 -5.65
CA ARG A 134 -14.44 -11.38 -5.75
C ARG A 134 -14.98 -12.81 -5.63
N GLU A 135 -14.17 -13.80 -6.03
CA GLU A 135 -14.62 -15.18 -6.24
C GLU A 135 -14.16 -16.14 -5.15
N SER A 136 -13.21 -15.75 -4.31
CA SER A 136 -12.67 -16.60 -3.23
C SER A 136 -13.41 -16.45 -1.92
N ASP A 137 -13.47 -17.51 -1.12
CA ASP A 137 -13.87 -17.42 0.29
C ASP A 137 -12.82 -16.69 1.09
N LEU A 138 -13.15 -15.53 1.65
CA LEU A 138 -12.22 -14.63 2.34
C LEU A 138 -12.77 -14.14 3.68
N PRO A 139 -11.87 -13.96 4.68
CA PRO A 139 -10.44 -14.22 4.64
C PRO A 139 -10.11 -15.70 4.77
N ALA A 140 -8.98 -16.11 4.18
CA ALA A 140 -8.37 -17.42 4.35
C ALA A 140 -7.18 -17.39 5.33
N TYR A 141 -6.58 -16.22 5.54
CA TYR A 141 -5.51 -16.04 6.50
C TYR A 141 -6.05 -16.21 7.92
N ASP A 142 -5.46 -17.16 8.67
CA ASP A 142 -5.80 -17.45 10.08
C ASP A 142 -4.50 -17.71 10.85
N ARG A 143 -4.28 -16.93 11.91
CA ARG A 143 -3.10 -17.06 12.79
C ARG A 143 -3.51 -17.35 14.24
N GLY A 144 -4.49 -18.21 14.43
CA GLY A 144 -4.88 -18.71 15.75
C GLY A 144 -5.88 -17.83 16.49
N GLU A 145 -6.47 -16.86 15.84
CA GLU A 145 -7.67 -16.16 16.32
C GLU A 145 -8.92 -17.04 16.07
N PRO A 146 -10.04 -16.81 16.79
CA PRO A 146 -11.28 -17.55 16.54
C PRO A 146 -11.64 -17.56 15.06
N ALA A 147 -12.08 -18.70 14.58
CA ALA A 147 -12.46 -18.89 13.19
C ALA A 147 -13.37 -17.76 12.70
N LEU A 148 -12.91 -17.01 11.73
CA LEU A 148 -13.68 -15.95 11.10
C LEU A 148 -14.59 -16.56 10.05
N ALA A 149 -15.80 -16.04 9.93
CA ALA A 149 -16.64 -16.41 8.82
C ALA A 149 -15.98 -15.97 7.51
N ALA A 150 -15.50 -16.92 6.72
CA ALA A 150 -15.12 -16.66 5.35
C ALA A 150 -16.39 -16.46 4.51
N VAL A 151 -16.36 -15.51 3.60
CA VAL A 151 -17.46 -15.20 2.69
C VAL A 151 -16.91 -14.84 1.32
N VAL A 152 -17.62 -15.19 0.25
CA VAL A 152 -17.29 -14.71 -1.10
C VAL A 152 -17.73 -13.24 -1.20
N PRO A 153 -16.81 -12.27 -1.38
CA PRO A 153 -17.17 -10.86 -1.45
C PRO A 153 -18.14 -10.52 -2.58
N GLY A 154 -18.01 -11.15 -3.74
CA GLY A 154 -18.84 -10.93 -4.94
C GLY A 154 -18.61 -9.57 -5.62
N SER A 155 -17.81 -8.69 -5.01
CA SER A 155 -17.53 -7.34 -5.49
C SER A 155 -16.16 -6.88 -4.98
N ASN A 156 -15.56 -5.93 -5.66
CA ASN A 156 -14.31 -5.28 -5.23
C ASN A 156 -14.55 -4.11 -4.26
N ASN A 157 -15.80 -3.73 -4.02
CA ASN A 157 -16.13 -2.61 -3.14
C ASN A 157 -16.14 -3.04 -1.67
N CYS A 158 -15.69 -2.12 -0.83
CA CYS A 158 -15.66 -2.29 0.62
C CYS A 158 -17.06 -2.55 1.19
N VAL A 159 -18.06 -1.77 0.75
CA VAL A 159 -19.45 -1.89 1.23
C VAL A 159 -20.05 -3.27 0.97
N ASP A 160 -19.84 -3.82 -0.22
CA ASP A 160 -20.43 -5.10 -0.62
C ASP A 160 -19.76 -6.25 0.14
N SER A 161 -18.43 -6.24 0.20
CA SER A 161 -17.63 -7.23 0.91
C SER A 161 -17.94 -7.24 2.43
N LEU A 162 -18.09 -6.07 3.05
CA LEU A 162 -18.50 -5.97 4.45
C LEU A 162 -19.96 -6.38 4.66
N GLY A 163 -20.86 -6.00 3.76
CA GLY A 163 -22.26 -6.39 3.82
C GLY A 163 -22.44 -7.90 3.85
N LYS A 164 -21.70 -8.64 3.03
CA LYS A 164 -21.67 -10.11 3.05
C LYS A 164 -21.19 -10.66 4.40
N PHE A 165 -20.09 -10.12 4.91
CA PHE A 165 -19.56 -10.54 6.20
C PHE A 165 -20.53 -10.23 7.35
N PHE A 166 -21.12 -9.04 7.38
CA PHE A 166 -22.11 -8.66 8.41
C PHE A 166 -23.35 -9.56 8.37
N ALA A 167 -23.83 -9.88 7.17
CA ALA A 167 -24.97 -10.81 7.02
C ALA A 167 -24.63 -12.23 7.51
N ALA A 168 -23.40 -12.69 7.32
CA ALA A 168 -22.97 -14.03 7.75
C ALA A 168 -22.69 -14.12 9.27
N THR A 169 -22.29 -13.02 9.91
CA THR A 169 -21.85 -13.03 11.33
C THR A 169 -22.81 -12.38 12.30
N GLY A 170 -23.78 -11.59 11.84
CA GLY A 170 -24.62 -10.75 12.69
C GLY A 170 -23.92 -9.51 13.26
N ILE A 171 -22.66 -9.27 12.92
CA ILE A 171 -21.92 -8.05 13.29
C ILE A 171 -22.54 -6.85 12.55
N THR A 172 -22.72 -5.75 13.27
CA THR A 172 -23.33 -4.52 12.71
C THR A 172 -22.45 -3.27 12.87
N SER A 173 -21.39 -3.36 13.68
CA SER A 173 -20.52 -2.21 13.96
C SER A 173 -19.22 -2.23 13.18
N MET A 174 -18.84 -1.08 12.65
CA MET A 174 -17.53 -0.87 12.02
C MET A 174 -16.37 -0.93 13.00
N SER A 175 -16.60 -0.73 14.29
CA SER A 175 -15.62 -0.82 15.37
C SER A 175 -15.58 -2.18 16.06
N ASP A 176 -16.37 -3.15 15.59
CA ASP A 176 -16.38 -4.50 16.16
C ASP A 176 -15.02 -5.18 15.97
N PRO A 177 -14.44 -5.81 17.02
CA PRO A 177 -13.17 -6.49 16.95
C PRO A 177 -13.13 -7.59 15.87
N GLY A 178 -14.21 -8.35 15.68
CA GLY A 178 -14.30 -9.39 14.65
C GLY A 178 -14.26 -8.79 13.24
N ARG A 179 -14.91 -7.63 13.03
CA ARG A 179 -14.79 -6.90 11.76
C ARG A 179 -13.38 -6.36 11.55
N ILE A 180 -12.74 -5.84 12.59
CA ILE A 180 -11.36 -5.31 12.51
C ILE A 180 -10.40 -6.44 12.15
N ASN A 181 -10.48 -7.57 12.86
CA ASN A 181 -9.67 -8.75 12.59
C ASN A 181 -9.91 -9.31 11.18
N ARG A 182 -11.17 -9.43 10.75
CA ARG A 182 -11.50 -9.82 9.37
C ARG A 182 -10.80 -8.96 8.33
N CYS A 183 -10.75 -7.66 8.52
CA CYS A 183 -10.10 -6.76 7.57
C CYS A 183 -8.56 -6.83 7.64
N ALA A 184 -7.99 -7.15 8.80
CA ALA A 184 -6.56 -7.43 8.94
C ALA A 184 -6.17 -8.72 8.21
N CYS A 185 -6.94 -9.80 8.40
CA CYS A 185 -6.75 -11.06 7.66
C CYS A 185 -6.91 -10.87 6.14
N LEU A 186 -7.89 -10.07 5.72
CA LEU A 186 -8.09 -9.77 4.30
C LEU A 186 -6.93 -8.95 3.69
N ALA A 187 -6.30 -8.08 4.47
CA ALA A 187 -5.08 -7.38 4.04
C ALA A 187 -3.92 -8.37 3.86
N ALA A 188 -3.77 -9.33 4.78
CA ALA A 188 -2.80 -10.42 4.68
C ALA A 188 -3.00 -11.26 3.40
N ASP A 189 -4.22 -11.73 3.17
CA ASP A 189 -4.55 -12.50 1.98
C ASP A 189 -4.28 -11.74 0.68
N THR A 190 -4.65 -10.45 0.65
CA THR A 190 -4.45 -9.62 -0.55
C THR A 190 -2.97 -9.35 -0.82
N ALA A 191 -2.18 -9.10 0.22
CA ALA A 191 -0.74 -8.90 0.10
C ALA A 191 -0.06 -10.19 -0.39
N ARG A 192 -0.38 -11.35 0.23
CA ARG A 192 0.10 -12.67 -0.18
C ARG A 192 -0.21 -12.94 -1.65
N LYS A 193 -1.48 -12.81 -2.04
CA LYS A 193 -1.91 -13.08 -3.42
C LYS A 193 -1.21 -12.17 -4.43
N THR A 194 -1.01 -10.91 -4.10
CA THR A 194 -0.30 -9.96 -4.95
C THR A 194 1.15 -10.39 -5.16
N VAL A 195 1.85 -10.78 -4.10
CA VAL A 195 3.24 -11.24 -4.15
C VAL A 195 3.36 -12.55 -4.90
N GLU A 196 2.46 -13.52 -4.70
CA GLU A 196 2.42 -14.77 -5.47
C GLU A 196 2.38 -14.51 -6.97
N LEU A 197 1.50 -13.61 -7.40
CA LEU A 197 1.35 -13.29 -8.83
C LEU A 197 2.56 -12.52 -9.38
N LEU A 198 3.14 -11.61 -8.60
CA LEU A 198 4.35 -10.90 -9.00
C LEU A 198 5.57 -11.83 -9.07
N ASN A 199 5.77 -12.70 -8.09
CA ASN A 199 6.84 -13.70 -8.11
C ASN A 199 6.69 -14.63 -9.33
N ALA A 200 5.48 -15.11 -9.61
CA ALA A 200 5.19 -15.94 -10.78
C ALA A 200 5.47 -15.21 -12.11
N HIS A 201 5.09 -13.93 -12.20
CA HIS A 201 5.33 -13.11 -13.38
C HIS A 201 6.81 -12.92 -13.67
N TYR A 202 7.61 -12.68 -12.62
CA TYR A 202 9.06 -12.48 -12.75
C TYR A 202 9.89 -13.76 -12.69
N GLY A 203 9.27 -14.90 -12.41
CA GLY A 203 9.96 -16.21 -12.36
C GLY A 203 10.91 -16.34 -11.17
N VAL A 204 10.59 -15.76 -10.03
CA VAL A 204 11.42 -15.75 -8.81
C VAL A 204 10.67 -16.29 -7.60
#